data_3244348a07591c0ecc727bc7ff534aa8
#
_entry.id   3244348a07591c0ecc727bc7ff534aa8
#
_cell.length_a   1.000
_cell.length_b   1.000
_cell.length_c   1.000
_cell.angle_alpha   90.00
_cell.angle_beta   90.00
_cell.angle_gamma   90.00
#
_symmetry.space_group_name_H-M   'P 1'
#
loop_
_entity.id
_entity.type
_entity.pdbx_description
1 polymer ?
#
loop_
_entity_poly.entity_id
_entity_poly.type
_entity_poly.pdbx_seq_one_letter_code
_entity_poly.pdbx_strand_id
1 'polypeptide(L)'
;NMEVLMFGIFKKSKVVRKSEDKYSSTETKRYNGQKVKIKSGTSRSRNRKEDYKKANRQTWFRETPLPVPFVDRKQMLISFKGGSSKIAILEGATLVEYYTAEAKSKSLVGNIYLGKVKNILPGMEAAFVSIGEEKNGVLYVADVSNSRRNSKIENLLKQEQEILVQVVKDAMGEKGARLTGQISFPGRYLVLIPNSSTKGISRRLPDEERSRLDKIIRKIKPDGFGVIVRTAAEGVSEESLKNDIDKLINEWEATSSKDSGSAPVLIHEEPDISIKVIREHLNS
;
A
#
# COMPACT_ATOMS: atom_id res chain seq x y z
N ASN A 1 31.68 3.53 1.06
CA ASN A 1 31.36 2.18 1.55
C ASN A 1 29.87 1.97 1.37
N MET A 2 29.52 0.93 0.64
CA MET A 2 28.15 0.53 0.37
C MET A 2 27.81 -0.59 1.36
N GLU A 3 27.01 -0.30 2.36
CA GLU A 3 26.49 -1.33 3.23
C GLU A 3 25.19 -1.89 2.62
N VAL A 4 25.20 -3.17 2.32
CA VAL A 4 24.02 -3.92 1.86
C VAL A 4 23.64 -4.87 2.97
N LEU A 5 22.50 -4.62 3.59
CA LEU A 5 21.92 -5.53 4.58
C LEU A 5 20.93 -6.47 3.88
N MET A 6 21.17 -7.77 4.03
CA MET A 6 20.34 -8.82 3.45
C MET A 6 19.50 -9.48 4.55
N PHE A 7 18.19 -9.31 4.48
CA PHE A 7 17.24 -10.00 5.37
C PHE A 7 16.50 -11.06 4.58
N GLY A 8 16.54 -12.28 5.01
CA GLY A 8 15.79 -13.40 4.46
C GLY A 8 14.86 -13.97 5.52
N ILE A 9 13.66 -14.25 5.21
CA ILE A 9 12.94 -15.51 4.90
C ILE A 9 11.49 -15.41 5.36
N PHE A 10 10.59 -15.59 4.43
CA PHE A 10 9.16 -15.73 4.74
C PHE A 10 8.63 -17.08 4.23
N LYS A 11 7.97 -17.85 5.08
CA LYS A 11 7.22 -19.04 4.67
C LYS A 11 5.80 -18.63 4.26
N LYS A 12 5.40 -18.90 3.03
CA LYS A 12 4.00 -18.85 2.59
C LYS A 12 3.30 -20.17 2.85
N SER A 13 2.07 -20.12 3.36
CA SER A 13 1.16 -21.26 3.43
C SER A 13 0.74 -21.70 2.01
N LYS A 14 0.63 -23.03 1.81
CA LYS A 14 0.27 -23.67 0.56
C LYS A 14 -1.11 -23.22 0.07
N VAL A 15 -1.15 -22.63 -1.13
CA VAL A 15 -2.36 -22.55 -1.93
C VAL A 15 -2.40 -23.78 -2.83
N VAL A 16 -3.37 -24.66 -2.57
CA VAL A 16 -3.68 -25.83 -3.44
C VAL A 16 -4.35 -25.29 -4.69
N ARG A 17 -3.68 -25.37 -5.83
CA ARG A 17 -4.31 -25.16 -7.15
C ARG A 17 -5.03 -26.45 -7.55
N LYS A 18 -6.35 -26.38 -7.72
CA LYS A 18 -7.12 -27.39 -8.45
C LYS A 18 -6.92 -27.20 -9.95
N SER A 19 -6.76 -28.35 -10.60
CA SER A 19 -6.46 -28.60 -12.00
C SER A 19 -7.50 -28.04 -12.99
N GLU A 20 -6.95 -27.60 -14.11
CA GLU A 20 -7.34 -27.77 -15.50
C GLU A 20 -8.84 -27.84 -15.87
N ASP A 21 -9.27 -26.80 -16.58
CA ASP A 21 -10.31 -26.94 -17.59
C ASP A 21 -9.81 -26.41 -18.94
N LYS A 22 -9.93 -27.30 -19.95
CA LYS A 22 -9.58 -27.07 -21.34
C LYS A 22 -10.49 -26.00 -21.94
N TYR A 23 -9.94 -24.89 -22.32
CA TYR A 23 -10.61 -23.95 -23.23
C TYR A 23 -9.92 -23.93 -24.59
N SER A 24 -10.69 -24.38 -25.59
CA SER A 24 -10.43 -24.15 -27.01
C SER A 24 -10.64 -22.65 -27.30
N SER A 25 -9.59 -21.89 -27.50
CA SER A 25 -9.67 -20.48 -27.84
C SER A 25 -9.55 -20.27 -29.33
N THR A 26 -10.62 -19.81 -29.97
CA THR A 26 -10.59 -19.20 -31.30
C THR A 26 -10.21 -17.73 -31.10
N GLU A 27 -8.99 -17.34 -31.46
CA GLU A 27 -8.56 -15.96 -31.43
C GLU A 27 -9.14 -15.16 -32.62
N THR A 28 -9.88 -14.11 -32.32
CA THR A 28 -10.33 -13.11 -33.30
C THR A 28 -9.53 -11.83 -33.10
N LYS A 29 -8.65 -11.45 -34.02
CA LYS A 29 -7.95 -10.17 -34.02
C LYS A 29 -8.70 -9.16 -34.87
N ARG A 30 -8.87 -7.94 -34.40
CA ARG A 30 -9.41 -6.81 -35.16
C ARG A 30 -8.27 -5.96 -35.72
N TYR A 31 -8.28 -5.74 -37.03
CA TYR A 31 -7.48 -4.73 -37.68
C TYR A 31 -8.42 -3.80 -38.49
N ASN A 32 -8.27 -2.50 -38.33
CA ASN A 32 -9.02 -1.45 -39.04
C ASN A 32 -10.54 -1.63 -39.13
N GLY A 33 -11.19 -1.91 -37.98
CA GLY A 33 -12.66 -1.88 -37.90
C GLY A 33 -13.41 -3.04 -38.56
N GLN A 34 -12.73 -3.97 -39.26
CA GLN A 34 -13.38 -5.13 -39.91
C GLN A 34 -12.96 -6.45 -39.28
N LYS A 35 -13.94 -7.35 -39.08
CA LYS A 35 -13.73 -8.72 -38.62
C LYS A 35 -13.20 -9.59 -39.75
N VAL A 36 -11.95 -10.05 -39.66
CA VAL A 36 -11.38 -11.01 -40.58
C VAL A 36 -11.33 -12.40 -39.89
N LYS A 37 -12.01 -13.38 -40.45
CA LYS A 37 -11.89 -14.79 -40.09
C LYS A 37 -10.71 -15.40 -40.83
N ILE A 38 -9.67 -15.78 -40.12
CA ILE A 38 -8.53 -16.52 -40.71
C ILE A 38 -8.86 -18.01 -40.65
N LYS A 39 -9.10 -18.59 -41.87
CA LYS A 39 -9.17 -20.05 -42.00
C LYS A 39 -7.74 -20.60 -42.11
N SER A 40 -7.35 -21.47 -41.23
CA SER A 40 -6.11 -22.24 -41.32
C SER A 40 -6.18 -23.21 -42.52
N GLY A 41 -5.44 -22.88 -43.55
CA GLY A 41 -5.28 -23.75 -44.69
C GLY A 41 -4.36 -24.94 -44.39
N THR A 42 -4.89 -26.14 -44.51
CA THR A 42 -4.08 -27.35 -44.56
C THR A 42 -3.48 -27.50 -45.93
N SER A 43 -2.18 -27.35 -46.08
CA SER A 43 -1.48 -27.80 -47.30
C SER A 43 -0.34 -28.76 -46.94
N ARG A 44 -0.40 -29.89 -47.65
CA ARG A 44 0.49 -31.03 -47.65
C ARG A 44 1.97 -30.66 -47.73
N SER A 45 2.78 -31.13 -46.78
CA SER A 45 4.18 -31.46 -47.06
C SER A 45 4.67 -32.49 -46.05
N ARG A 46 4.60 -33.78 -46.46
CA ARG A 46 5.11 -34.90 -45.66
C ARG A 46 6.64 -35.02 -45.60
N ASN A 47 7.39 -34.23 -46.35
CA ASN A 47 8.86 -34.39 -46.44
C ASN A 47 9.69 -33.36 -45.71
N ARG A 48 9.10 -32.35 -45.07
CA ARG A 48 9.85 -31.38 -44.27
C ARG A 48 10.17 -31.77 -42.84
N LYS A 49 9.56 -32.81 -42.33
CA LYS A 49 9.79 -33.26 -40.94
C LYS A 49 11.09 -34.06 -40.74
N GLU A 50 11.58 -34.70 -41.80
CA GLU A 50 12.84 -35.49 -41.67
C GLU A 50 14.09 -34.58 -41.79
N ASP A 51 14.03 -33.57 -42.62
CA ASP A 51 15.16 -32.61 -42.76
C ASP A 51 15.34 -31.74 -41.51
N TYR A 52 14.25 -31.37 -40.83
CA TYR A 52 14.34 -30.65 -39.54
C TYR A 52 14.87 -31.54 -38.41
N LYS A 53 14.68 -32.83 -38.47
CA LYS A 53 15.24 -33.75 -37.48
C LYS A 53 16.74 -34.03 -37.68
N LYS A 54 17.28 -33.88 -38.89
CA LYS A 54 18.72 -34.02 -39.15
C LYS A 54 19.50 -32.74 -38.88
N ALA A 55 18.92 -31.54 -39.11
CA ALA A 55 19.56 -30.26 -38.82
C ALA A 55 19.63 -29.92 -37.30
N ASN A 56 18.77 -30.54 -36.49
CA ASN A 56 18.70 -30.26 -35.05
C ASN A 56 19.55 -31.24 -34.20
N ARG A 57 20.41 -32.04 -34.83
CA ARG A 57 21.35 -32.94 -34.15
C ARG A 57 22.74 -32.35 -33.92
N GLN A 58 23.01 -31.13 -34.32
CA GLN A 58 24.16 -30.37 -33.88
C GLN A 58 23.76 -29.47 -32.71
N THR A 59 23.62 -30.07 -31.56
CA THR A 59 24.24 -29.72 -30.30
C THR A 59 24.36 -28.23 -30.00
N TRP A 60 23.33 -27.64 -29.58
CA TRP A 60 23.45 -26.80 -28.43
C TRP A 60 22.90 -27.59 -27.25
N PHE A 61 23.77 -28.15 -26.44
CA PHE A 61 23.46 -28.39 -25.04
C PHE A 61 23.15 -27.00 -24.45
N ARG A 62 21.94 -26.51 -24.67
CA ARG A 62 21.35 -25.64 -23.68
C ARG A 62 21.22 -26.56 -22.50
N GLU A 63 22.14 -26.43 -21.55
CA GLU A 63 21.83 -26.78 -20.18
C GLU A 63 20.49 -26.13 -19.93
N THR A 64 19.42 -26.92 -19.94
CA THR A 64 18.16 -26.49 -19.38
C THR A 64 18.54 -26.08 -17.98
N PRO A 65 18.40 -24.80 -17.59
CA PRO A 65 18.70 -24.40 -16.22
C PRO A 65 17.95 -25.41 -15.37
N LEU A 66 18.67 -26.13 -14.51
CA LEU A 66 18.07 -27.00 -13.54
C LEU A 66 16.89 -26.22 -12.96
N PRO A 67 15.68 -26.76 -12.87
CA PRO A 67 14.58 -26.05 -12.28
C PRO A 67 15.07 -25.60 -10.92
N VAL A 68 15.33 -24.29 -10.81
CA VAL A 68 15.73 -23.68 -9.55
C VAL A 68 14.61 -24.09 -8.61
N PRO A 69 14.89 -24.81 -7.52
CA PRO A 69 13.84 -25.25 -6.62
C PRO A 69 13.06 -24.00 -6.29
N PHE A 70 11.76 -24.02 -6.52
CA PHE A 70 10.86 -22.90 -6.28
C PHE A 70 10.91 -22.61 -4.78
N VAL A 71 11.91 -21.81 -4.41
CA VAL A 71 12.08 -21.39 -3.03
C VAL A 71 11.12 -20.25 -2.87
N ASP A 72 10.04 -20.53 -2.16
CA ASP A 72 8.99 -19.58 -1.78
C ASP A 72 9.55 -18.53 -0.79
N ARG A 73 10.69 -17.93 -1.16
CA ARG A 73 11.44 -16.98 -0.33
C ARG A 73 11.33 -15.61 -0.92
N LYS A 74 10.67 -14.73 -0.18
CA LYS A 74 10.83 -13.31 -0.40
C LYS A 74 12.15 -12.84 0.25
N GLN A 75 12.89 -12.03 -0.47
CA GLN A 75 14.11 -11.38 0.02
C GLN A 75 13.92 -9.88 -0.05
N MET A 76 14.37 -9.19 0.98
CA MET A 76 14.42 -7.73 1.00
C MET A 76 15.89 -7.31 0.99
N LEU A 77 16.29 -6.55 -0.02
CA LEU A 77 17.61 -5.94 -0.13
C LEU A 77 17.46 -4.45 0.18
N ILE A 78 18.23 -3.96 1.14
CA ILE A 78 18.24 -2.55 1.52
C ILE A 78 19.63 -2.00 1.33
N SER A 79 19.74 -0.88 0.62
CA SER A 79 20.98 -0.15 0.41
C SER A 79 20.83 1.29 0.86
N PHE A 80 21.74 1.74 1.72
CA PHE A 80 21.84 3.12 2.16
C PHE A 80 23.10 3.77 1.58
N LYS A 81 22.98 4.93 0.97
CA LYS A 81 24.10 5.72 0.46
C LYS A 81 23.80 7.20 0.48
N GLY A 82 24.61 8.00 1.19
CA GLY A 82 24.53 9.45 1.17
C GLY A 82 23.15 9.99 1.61
N GLY A 83 22.50 9.36 2.58
CA GLY A 83 21.17 9.72 3.05
C GLY A 83 20.02 9.28 2.14
N SER A 84 20.31 8.59 1.03
CA SER A 84 19.30 7.96 0.18
C SER A 84 19.18 6.48 0.50
N SER A 85 17.96 5.96 0.50
CA SER A 85 17.69 4.53 0.66
C SER A 85 17.07 3.94 -0.60
N LYS A 86 17.46 2.69 -0.91
CA LYS A 86 16.90 1.89 -2.00
C LYS A 86 16.54 0.53 -1.44
N ILE A 87 15.31 0.11 -1.70
CA ILE A 87 14.79 -1.16 -1.19
C ILE A 87 14.24 -1.95 -2.35
N ALA A 88 14.69 -3.20 -2.48
CA ALA A 88 14.21 -4.13 -3.48
C ALA A 88 13.60 -5.36 -2.79
N ILE A 89 12.39 -5.73 -3.19
CA ILE A 89 11.72 -6.95 -2.77
C ILE A 89 11.81 -7.94 -3.92
N LEU A 90 12.39 -9.11 -3.64
CA LEU A 90 12.53 -10.18 -4.61
C LEU A 90 11.68 -11.39 -4.19
N GLU A 91 11.07 -12.05 -5.17
CA GLU A 91 10.50 -13.40 -5.05
C GLU A 91 11.37 -14.36 -5.87
N GLY A 92 12.17 -15.16 -5.18
CA GLY A 92 13.25 -15.91 -5.82
C GLY A 92 14.29 -14.97 -6.45
N ALA A 93 14.44 -15.03 -7.78
CA ALA A 93 15.33 -14.13 -8.54
C ALA A 93 14.59 -12.95 -9.20
N THR A 94 13.27 -12.83 -9.00
CA THR A 94 12.45 -11.81 -9.67
C THR A 94 12.27 -10.61 -8.76
N LEU A 95 12.59 -9.41 -9.26
CA LEU A 95 12.28 -8.15 -8.60
C LEU A 95 10.77 -7.89 -8.72
N VAL A 96 10.06 -7.82 -7.58
CA VAL A 96 8.61 -7.60 -7.55
C VAL A 96 8.24 -6.19 -7.12
N GLU A 97 9.05 -5.57 -6.26
CA GLU A 97 8.82 -4.21 -5.81
C GLU A 97 10.16 -3.47 -5.62
N TYR A 98 10.16 -2.19 -5.92
CA TYR A 98 11.34 -1.34 -5.76
C TYR A 98 10.96 0.02 -5.23
N TYR A 99 11.61 0.44 -4.15
CA TYR A 99 11.39 1.71 -3.47
C TYR A 99 12.66 2.51 -3.42
N THR A 100 12.54 3.83 -3.58
CA THR A 100 13.65 4.78 -3.40
C THR A 100 13.21 5.93 -2.51
N ALA A 101 14.06 6.33 -1.60
CA ALA A 101 13.94 7.59 -0.89
C ALA A 101 15.22 8.41 -1.11
N GLU A 102 15.06 9.66 -1.52
CA GLU A 102 16.17 10.60 -1.67
C GLU A 102 16.26 11.50 -0.45
N ALA A 103 17.48 11.75 0.03
CA ALA A 103 17.72 12.60 1.22
C ALA A 103 17.16 14.01 1.10
N LYS A 104 16.96 14.51 -0.14
CA LYS A 104 16.53 15.88 -0.41
C LYS A 104 15.04 16.09 -0.48
N SER A 105 14.23 15.03 -0.61
CA SER A 105 12.78 15.12 -0.72
C SER A 105 12.11 14.23 0.32
N LYS A 106 12.10 14.69 1.57
CA LYS A 106 11.38 13.98 2.63
C LYS A 106 9.88 14.16 2.40
N SER A 107 9.18 13.07 2.11
CA SER A 107 7.72 13.07 2.02
C SER A 107 7.12 13.38 3.38
N LEU A 108 6.13 14.26 3.40
CA LEU A 108 5.36 14.58 4.59
C LEU A 108 4.17 13.62 4.79
N VAL A 109 3.90 12.73 3.84
CA VAL A 109 2.75 11.81 3.88
C VAL A 109 2.79 10.92 5.11
N GLY A 110 1.71 10.98 5.89
CA GLY A 110 1.57 10.29 7.18
C GLY A 110 1.85 11.20 8.38
N ASN A 111 2.62 12.27 8.23
CA ASN A 111 2.88 13.22 9.31
C ASN A 111 1.58 13.83 9.83
N ILE A 112 1.51 14.03 11.14
CA ILE A 112 0.37 14.63 11.83
C ILE A 112 0.81 15.97 12.41
N TYR A 113 0.04 17.02 12.12
CA TYR A 113 0.28 18.37 12.58
C TYR A 113 -0.91 18.88 13.39
N LEU A 114 -0.64 19.68 14.41
CA LEU A 114 -1.61 20.67 14.87
C LEU A 114 -1.53 21.84 13.89
N GLY A 115 -2.47 21.93 12.97
CA GLY A 115 -2.51 22.97 11.95
C GLY A 115 -3.41 24.12 12.35
N LYS A 116 -3.28 25.24 11.65
CA LYS A 116 -4.08 26.44 11.87
C LYS A 116 -4.85 26.80 10.60
N VAL A 117 -6.17 26.88 10.69
CA VAL A 117 -7.03 27.25 9.57
C VAL A 117 -6.79 28.71 9.19
N LYS A 118 -6.32 28.94 7.96
CA LYS A 118 -6.06 30.30 7.45
C LYS A 118 -7.24 30.88 6.67
N ASN A 119 -7.75 30.14 5.71
CA ASN A 119 -8.85 30.55 4.87
C ASN A 119 -9.87 29.44 4.70
N ILE A 120 -11.14 29.82 4.68
CA ILE A 120 -12.25 28.94 4.35
C ILE A 120 -12.76 29.35 2.96
N LEU A 121 -12.96 28.38 2.09
CA LEU A 121 -13.36 28.54 0.70
C LEU A 121 -14.69 27.80 0.45
N PRO A 122 -15.84 28.42 0.74
CA PRO A 122 -17.14 27.77 0.59
C PRO A 122 -17.41 27.28 -0.83
N GLY A 123 -17.01 28.04 -1.85
CA GLY A 123 -17.18 27.67 -3.26
C GLY A 123 -16.41 26.41 -3.71
N MET A 124 -15.39 25.99 -2.94
CA MET A 124 -14.59 24.79 -3.18
C MET A 124 -14.88 23.69 -2.14
N GLU A 125 -15.72 23.97 -1.16
CA GLU A 125 -15.96 23.11 0.02
C GLU A 125 -14.63 22.64 0.65
N ALA A 126 -13.70 23.58 0.85
CA ALA A 126 -12.35 23.35 1.36
C ALA A 126 -11.87 24.47 2.29
N ALA A 127 -10.84 24.17 3.07
CA ALA A 127 -10.11 25.14 3.87
C ALA A 127 -8.61 25.05 3.59
N PHE A 128 -7.91 26.16 3.62
CA PHE A 128 -6.47 26.21 3.68
C PHE A 128 -6.00 26.17 5.14
N VAL A 129 -5.11 25.25 5.45
CA VAL A 129 -4.56 25.01 6.79
C VAL A 129 -3.05 25.16 6.76
N SER A 130 -2.52 26.05 7.58
CA SER A 130 -1.08 26.15 7.81
C SER A 130 -0.60 24.97 8.65
N ILE A 131 0.43 24.27 8.19
CA ILE A 131 1.10 23.17 8.88
C ILE A 131 2.57 23.50 9.18
N GLY A 132 2.98 24.78 8.99
CA GLY A 132 4.37 25.21 9.17
C GLY A 132 5.23 25.12 7.91
N GLU A 133 4.69 24.61 6.81
CA GLU A 133 5.36 24.56 5.51
C GLU A 133 5.15 25.85 4.72
N GLU A 134 5.95 26.06 3.67
CA GLU A 134 5.87 27.25 2.80
C GLU A 134 4.46 27.43 2.21
N LYS A 135 3.82 26.32 1.80
CA LYS A 135 2.47 26.33 1.22
C LYS A 135 1.45 25.73 2.20
N ASN A 136 0.34 26.46 2.39
CA ASN A 136 -0.76 25.93 3.18
C ASN A 136 -1.32 24.64 2.57
N GLY A 137 -1.62 23.68 3.41
CA GLY A 137 -2.29 22.46 3.01
C GLY A 137 -3.77 22.69 2.71
N VAL A 138 -4.38 21.78 1.96
CA VAL A 138 -5.79 21.82 1.57
C VAL A 138 -6.55 20.71 2.29
N LEU A 139 -7.58 21.11 3.05
CA LEU A 139 -8.51 20.20 3.75
C LEU A 139 -9.90 20.34 3.14
N TYR A 140 -10.41 19.29 2.51
CA TYR A 140 -11.74 19.26 1.94
C TYR A 140 -12.80 18.92 3.00
N VAL A 141 -14.02 19.37 2.81
CA VAL A 141 -15.15 19.12 3.73
C VAL A 141 -15.35 17.63 4.01
N ALA A 142 -15.19 16.78 3.00
CA ALA A 142 -15.32 15.32 3.15
C ALA A 142 -14.22 14.69 4.02
N ASP A 143 -13.07 15.34 4.13
CA ASP A 143 -11.91 14.91 4.89
C ASP A 143 -11.85 15.52 6.30
N VAL A 144 -12.80 16.41 6.66
CA VAL A 144 -12.90 16.94 8.03
C VAL A 144 -13.40 15.86 8.96
N SER A 145 -12.78 15.74 10.14
CA SER A 145 -13.26 14.84 11.19
C SER A 145 -14.71 15.18 11.57
N ASN A 146 -15.55 14.16 11.70
CA ASN A 146 -17.00 14.30 11.97
C ASN A 146 -17.84 14.97 10.87
N SER A 147 -17.32 15.12 9.66
CA SER A 147 -18.11 15.57 8.51
C SER A 147 -19.26 14.58 8.24
N ARG A 148 -20.46 15.12 8.06
CA ARG A 148 -21.65 14.34 7.65
C ARG A 148 -21.95 14.62 6.18
N ARG A 149 -22.74 13.76 5.59
CA ARG A 149 -23.25 13.97 4.22
C ARG A 149 -23.97 15.32 4.15
N ASN A 150 -23.57 16.17 3.20
CA ASN A 150 -24.07 17.54 2.99
C ASN A 150 -23.63 18.58 4.05
N SER A 151 -22.59 18.30 4.87
CA SER A 151 -21.98 19.34 5.69
C SER A 151 -21.30 20.39 4.79
N LYS A 152 -21.40 21.65 5.17
CA LYS A 152 -20.69 22.75 4.53
C LYS A 152 -19.43 23.08 5.33
N ILE A 153 -18.35 23.44 4.64
CA ILE A 153 -17.04 23.69 5.28
C ILE A 153 -17.11 24.82 6.29
N GLU A 154 -17.85 25.89 6.02
CA GLU A 154 -18.05 27.03 6.91
C GLU A 154 -18.79 26.71 8.21
N ASN A 155 -19.54 25.60 8.25
CA ASN A 155 -20.23 25.13 9.45
C ASN A 155 -19.34 24.22 10.31
N LEU A 156 -18.26 23.68 9.75
CA LEU A 156 -17.37 22.74 10.42
C LEU A 156 -16.11 23.40 10.95
N LEU A 157 -15.61 24.44 10.29
CA LEU A 157 -14.35 25.08 10.60
C LEU A 157 -14.51 26.59 10.72
N LYS A 158 -13.68 27.20 11.56
CA LYS A 158 -13.54 28.66 11.69
C LYS A 158 -12.13 29.09 11.32
N GLN A 159 -12.00 30.32 10.82
CA GLN A 159 -10.70 30.92 10.60
C GLN A 159 -9.94 31.04 11.91
N GLU A 160 -8.62 30.87 11.86
CA GLU A 160 -7.66 30.81 12.99
C GLU A 160 -7.91 29.64 13.98
N GLN A 161 -8.86 28.75 13.70
CA GLN A 161 -9.06 27.54 14.49
C GLN A 161 -7.86 26.60 14.37
N GLU A 162 -7.42 26.05 15.49
CA GLU A 162 -6.45 24.96 15.53
C GLU A 162 -7.13 23.63 15.31
N ILE A 163 -6.54 22.78 14.47
CA ILE A 163 -7.09 21.49 14.08
C ILE A 163 -5.98 20.46 13.87
N LEU A 164 -6.19 19.26 14.39
CA LEU A 164 -5.31 18.13 14.11
C LEU A 164 -5.55 17.61 12.70
N VAL A 165 -4.50 17.55 11.89
CA VAL A 165 -4.55 17.12 10.49
C VAL A 165 -3.40 16.18 10.15
N GLN A 166 -3.65 15.24 9.25
CA GLN A 166 -2.66 14.33 8.71
C GLN A 166 -2.45 14.58 7.22
N VAL A 167 -1.20 14.51 6.76
CA VAL A 167 -0.87 14.68 5.34
C VAL A 167 -1.18 13.39 4.59
N VAL A 168 -2.01 13.50 3.54
CA VAL A 168 -2.41 12.38 2.67
C VAL A 168 -1.61 12.36 1.36
N LYS A 169 -1.24 13.56 0.86
CA LYS A 169 -0.40 13.72 -0.32
C LYS A 169 0.51 14.92 -0.15
N ASP A 170 1.74 14.80 -0.61
CA ASP A 170 2.70 15.88 -0.65
C ASP A 170 2.22 17.05 -1.53
N ALA A 171 2.78 18.23 -1.27
CA ALA A 171 2.62 19.37 -2.14
C ALA A 171 3.16 19.08 -3.54
N MET A 172 2.49 19.56 -4.58
CA MET A 172 2.88 19.33 -5.95
C MET A 172 2.69 20.59 -6.80
N GLY A 173 3.77 21.09 -7.39
CA GLY A 173 3.76 22.34 -8.15
C GLY A 173 3.25 23.49 -7.27
N GLU A 174 2.25 24.21 -7.72
CA GLU A 174 1.66 25.33 -6.98
C GLU A 174 0.65 24.90 -5.89
N LYS A 175 0.33 23.61 -5.79
CA LYS A 175 -0.67 23.10 -4.84
C LYS A 175 0.01 22.67 -3.55
N GLY A 176 -0.51 23.13 -2.41
CA GLY A 176 -0.11 22.66 -1.10
C GLY A 176 -0.49 21.18 -0.84
N ALA A 177 0.03 20.64 0.25
CA ALA A 177 -0.24 19.26 0.67
C ALA A 177 -1.74 19.01 0.85
N ARG A 178 -2.22 17.81 0.49
CA ARG A 178 -3.58 17.40 0.83
C ARG A 178 -3.64 16.88 2.25
N LEU A 179 -4.60 17.37 3.01
CA LEU A 179 -4.78 17.04 4.41
C LEU A 179 -6.08 16.28 4.65
N THR A 180 -6.12 15.55 5.76
CA THR A 180 -7.33 14.94 6.32
C THR A 180 -7.38 15.19 7.84
N GLY A 181 -8.57 15.41 8.37
CA GLY A 181 -8.83 15.41 9.82
C GLY A 181 -9.12 14.02 10.39
N GLN A 182 -9.26 13.01 9.51
CA GLN A 182 -9.39 11.62 9.95
C GLN A 182 -8.00 11.01 10.14
N ILE A 183 -7.46 11.16 11.33
CA ILE A 183 -6.14 10.61 11.67
C ILE A 183 -6.18 9.10 11.60
N SER A 184 -5.14 8.50 11.04
CA SER A 184 -5.01 7.06 10.90
C SER A 184 -3.57 6.60 11.18
N PHE A 185 -3.43 5.48 11.88
CA PHE A 185 -2.15 4.84 12.17
C PHE A 185 -2.08 3.51 11.44
N PRO A 186 -1.23 3.39 10.41
CA PRO A 186 -1.07 2.15 9.67
C PRO A 186 -0.17 1.18 10.44
N GLY A 187 -0.76 0.11 10.98
CA GLY A 187 -0.06 -1.05 11.49
C GLY A 187 0.33 -2.03 10.39
N ARG A 188 0.81 -3.17 10.81
CA ARG A 188 1.15 -4.25 9.89
C ARG A 188 -0.09 -4.93 9.31
N TYR A 189 -1.01 -5.34 10.16
CA TYR A 189 -2.17 -6.14 9.81
C TYR A 189 -3.44 -5.31 9.67
N LEU A 190 -3.46 -4.14 10.29
CA LEU A 190 -4.63 -3.27 10.30
C LEU A 190 -4.24 -1.79 10.31
N VAL A 191 -5.22 -0.93 10.07
CA VAL A 191 -5.13 0.52 10.25
C VAL A 191 -6.07 0.90 11.38
N LEU A 192 -5.57 1.63 12.38
CA LEU A 192 -6.36 2.16 13.49
C LEU A 192 -6.77 3.62 13.17
N ILE A 193 -8.02 3.95 13.44
CA ILE A 193 -8.59 5.29 13.20
C ILE A 193 -9.21 5.77 14.51
N PRO A 194 -8.55 6.66 15.26
CA PRO A 194 -9.11 7.22 16.49
C PRO A 194 -10.42 7.99 16.24
N ASN A 195 -11.27 8.02 17.26
CA ASN A 195 -12.55 8.73 17.22
C ASN A 195 -13.46 8.36 16.04
N SER A 196 -13.44 7.08 15.65
CA SER A 196 -14.19 6.55 14.52
C SER A 196 -14.90 5.25 14.88
N SER A 197 -16.04 5.01 14.23
CA SER A 197 -16.74 3.71 14.27
C SER A 197 -16.46 2.85 13.04
N THR A 198 -15.60 3.31 12.14
CA THR A 198 -15.31 2.65 10.87
C THR A 198 -14.85 1.21 11.10
N LYS A 199 -15.41 0.28 10.32
CA LYS A 199 -14.98 -1.11 10.27
C LYS A 199 -14.86 -1.52 8.81
N GLY A 200 -13.69 -1.97 8.43
CA GLY A 200 -13.41 -2.44 7.07
C GLY A 200 -12.52 -3.68 7.08
N ILE A 201 -12.66 -4.50 6.04
CA ILE A 201 -11.76 -5.64 5.79
C ILE A 201 -11.39 -5.62 4.32
N SER A 202 -10.11 -5.84 4.00
CA SER A 202 -9.60 -5.84 2.63
C SER A 202 -10.43 -6.75 1.73
N ARG A 203 -10.87 -6.21 0.59
CA ARG A 203 -11.63 -6.95 -0.44
C ARG A 203 -10.78 -7.98 -1.20
N ARG A 204 -9.45 -7.93 -1.04
CA ARG A 204 -8.50 -8.87 -1.67
C ARG A 204 -8.42 -10.20 -0.92
N LEU A 205 -8.89 -10.26 0.31
CA LEU A 205 -8.94 -11.48 1.12
C LEU A 205 -10.07 -12.39 0.65
N PRO A 206 -9.87 -13.73 0.69
CA PRO A 206 -10.93 -14.72 0.44
C PRO A 206 -12.12 -14.53 1.39
N ASP A 207 -13.33 -14.88 0.96
CA ASP A 207 -14.56 -14.65 1.75
C ASP A 207 -14.56 -15.41 3.08
N GLU A 208 -13.99 -16.62 3.11
CA GLU A 208 -13.84 -17.39 4.35
C GLU A 208 -12.95 -16.68 5.36
N GLU A 209 -11.83 -16.15 4.88
CA GLU A 209 -10.87 -15.41 5.72
C GLU A 209 -11.45 -14.07 6.18
N ARG A 210 -12.18 -13.37 5.33
CA ARG A 210 -12.90 -12.15 5.72
C ARG A 210 -13.91 -12.42 6.83
N SER A 211 -14.63 -13.54 6.74
CA SER A 211 -15.59 -13.95 7.77
C SER A 211 -14.90 -14.32 9.08
N ARG A 212 -13.75 -14.98 9.03
CA ARG A 212 -12.92 -15.30 10.21
C ARG A 212 -12.44 -14.01 10.90
N LEU A 213 -11.81 -13.12 10.12
CA LEU A 213 -11.27 -11.87 10.62
C LEU A 213 -12.37 -10.94 11.16
N ASP A 214 -13.56 -10.92 10.54
CA ASP A 214 -14.70 -10.15 11.03
C ASP A 214 -15.12 -10.57 12.45
N LYS A 215 -15.15 -11.87 12.72
CA LYS A 215 -15.47 -12.40 14.07
C LYS A 215 -14.40 -11.99 15.08
N ILE A 216 -13.12 -12.07 14.71
CA ILE A 216 -12.01 -11.69 15.60
C ILE A 216 -12.09 -10.19 15.90
N ILE A 217 -12.20 -9.34 14.87
CA ILE A 217 -12.23 -7.88 15.05
C ILE A 217 -13.42 -7.42 15.88
N ARG A 218 -14.58 -8.06 15.78
CA ARG A 218 -15.72 -7.75 16.65
C ARG A 218 -15.41 -7.95 18.12
N LYS A 219 -14.53 -8.90 18.43
CA LYS A 219 -14.16 -9.25 19.81
C LYS A 219 -13.05 -8.34 20.36
N ILE A 220 -12.07 -8.00 19.52
CA ILE A 220 -10.86 -7.29 19.98
C ILE A 220 -10.84 -5.78 19.66
N LYS A 221 -11.77 -5.29 18.83
CA LYS A 221 -11.83 -3.87 18.46
C LYS A 221 -12.17 -3.02 19.69
N PRO A 222 -11.33 -2.05 20.06
CA PRO A 222 -11.61 -1.18 21.19
C PRO A 222 -12.71 -0.16 20.85
N ASP A 223 -13.45 0.26 21.86
CA ASP A 223 -14.44 1.32 21.72
C ASP A 223 -13.78 2.66 21.39
N GLY A 224 -14.46 3.46 20.58
CA GLY A 224 -13.95 4.76 20.15
C GLY A 224 -12.94 4.71 18.99
N PHE A 225 -12.55 3.52 18.52
CA PHE A 225 -11.63 3.35 17.42
C PHE A 225 -12.27 2.68 16.21
N GLY A 226 -11.97 3.16 15.01
CA GLY A 226 -12.20 2.46 13.75
C GLY A 226 -11.05 1.52 13.43
N VAL A 227 -11.33 0.41 12.75
CA VAL A 227 -10.33 -0.58 12.34
C VAL A 227 -10.56 -0.99 10.90
N ILE A 228 -9.50 -0.94 10.09
CA ILE A 228 -9.48 -1.46 8.71
C ILE A 228 -8.44 -2.57 8.63
N VAL A 229 -8.90 -3.80 8.40
CA VAL A 229 -8.03 -4.97 8.27
C VAL A 229 -7.39 -5.01 6.88
N ARG A 230 -6.07 -5.14 6.85
CA ARG A 230 -5.26 -5.18 5.63
C ARG A 230 -5.17 -6.61 5.08
N THR A 231 -4.73 -6.74 3.83
CA THR A 231 -4.51 -8.04 3.19
C THR A 231 -3.44 -8.86 3.92
N ALA A 232 -2.46 -8.20 4.54
CA ALA A 232 -1.40 -8.84 5.33
C ALA A 232 -1.91 -9.62 6.56
N ALA A 233 -3.18 -9.42 6.96
CA ALA A 233 -3.80 -10.15 8.06
C ALA A 233 -4.26 -11.58 7.71
N GLU A 234 -4.05 -12.04 6.45
CA GLU A 234 -4.40 -13.39 6.04
C GLU A 234 -3.69 -14.45 6.89
N GLY A 235 -4.44 -15.37 7.49
CA GLY A 235 -3.92 -16.44 8.35
C GLY A 235 -3.36 -16.00 9.70
N VAL A 236 -3.43 -14.71 10.04
CA VAL A 236 -2.86 -14.16 11.29
C VAL A 236 -3.73 -14.53 12.50
N SER A 237 -3.08 -14.83 13.63
CA SER A 237 -3.75 -15.16 14.89
C SER A 237 -4.45 -13.95 15.52
N GLU A 238 -5.46 -14.22 16.38
CA GLU A 238 -6.14 -13.19 17.17
C GLU A 238 -5.15 -12.41 18.05
N GLU A 239 -4.19 -13.10 18.65
CA GLU A 239 -3.16 -12.49 19.51
C GLU A 239 -2.28 -11.49 18.75
N SER A 240 -1.82 -11.86 17.54
CA SER A 240 -1.01 -10.96 16.70
C SER A 240 -1.79 -9.73 16.28
N LEU A 241 -3.09 -9.86 15.95
CA LEU A 241 -3.96 -8.74 15.64
C LEU A 241 -4.18 -7.82 16.82
N LYS A 242 -4.36 -8.40 18.02
CA LYS A 242 -4.49 -7.63 19.26
C LYS A 242 -3.21 -6.85 19.57
N ASN A 243 -2.06 -7.51 19.47
CA ASN A 243 -0.77 -6.85 19.68
C ASN A 243 -0.53 -5.68 18.71
N ASP A 244 -0.99 -5.79 17.45
CA ASP A 244 -0.92 -4.70 16.47
C ASP A 244 -1.84 -3.53 16.89
N ILE A 245 -3.06 -3.81 17.35
CA ILE A 245 -3.99 -2.81 17.89
C ILE A 245 -3.40 -2.09 19.11
N ASP A 246 -2.87 -2.83 20.07
CA ASP A 246 -2.34 -2.28 21.32
C ASP A 246 -1.15 -1.34 21.05
N LYS A 247 -0.27 -1.70 20.11
CA LYS A 247 0.83 -0.82 19.66
C LYS A 247 0.32 0.48 19.06
N LEU A 248 -0.71 0.40 18.22
CA LEU A 248 -1.26 1.59 17.56
C LEU A 248 -2.05 2.49 18.50
N ILE A 249 -2.68 1.93 19.53
CA ILE A 249 -3.31 2.70 20.61
C ILE A 249 -2.24 3.48 21.38
N ASN A 250 -1.15 2.83 21.79
CA ASN A 250 -0.04 3.49 22.46
C ASN A 250 0.57 4.62 21.63
N GLU A 251 0.67 4.42 20.31
CA GLU A 251 1.15 5.45 19.36
C GLU A 251 0.18 6.65 19.29
N TRP A 252 -1.13 6.39 19.26
CA TRP A 252 -2.15 7.42 19.32
C TRP A 252 -2.12 8.18 20.66
N GLU A 253 -2.04 7.48 21.80
CA GLU A 253 -1.98 8.08 23.12
C GLU A 253 -0.75 8.98 23.26
N ALA A 254 0.42 8.51 22.82
CA ALA A 254 1.64 9.31 22.78
C ALA A 254 1.53 10.54 21.86
N THR A 255 0.76 10.44 20.78
CA THR A 255 0.52 11.53 19.83
C THR A 255 -0.47 12.55 20.39
N SER A 256 -1.57 12.08 20.98
CA SER A 256 -2.65 12.93 21.48
C SER A 256 -2.32 13.63 22.80
N SER A 257 -1.39 13.07 23.60
CA SER A 257 -0.96 13.65 24.87
C SER A 257 0.17 14.67 24.75
N LYS A 258 0.74 14.88 23.55
CA LYS A 258 1.78 15.90 23.36
C LYS A 258 1.21 17.28 23.62
N ASP A 259 1.83 17.98 24.57
CA ASP A 259 1.64 19.42 24.70
C ASP A 259 2.29 20.10 23.49
N SER A 260 1.44 20.54 22.57
CA SER A 260 1.86 20.97 21.24
C SER A 260 2.26 22.45 21.18
N GLY A 261 2.01 23.22 22.24
CA GLY A 261 2.14 24.65 22.15
C GLY A 261 1.12 25.27 21.16
N SER A 262 1.49 26.32 20.45
CA SER A 262 0.63 27.02 19.48
C SER A 262 0.83 26.45 18.06
N ALA A 263 -0.27 26.27 17.32
CA ALA A 263 -0.24 25.85 15.90
C ALA A 263 0.37 26.95 15.00
N PRO A 264 1.10 26.58 13.95
CA PRO A 264 1.32 25.23 13.42
C PRO A 264 2.51 24.50 14.04
N VAL A 265 2.36 23.21 14.37
CA VAL A 265 3.43 22.36 14.92
C VAL A 265 3.31 20.91 14.51
N LEU A 266 4.45 20.22 14.26
CA LEU A 266 4.53 18.79 13.99
C LEU A 266 4.31 17.99 15.28
N ILE A 267 3.27 17.18 15.32
CA ILE A 267 2.92 16.33 16.46
C ILE A 267 3.51 14.93 16.33
N HIS A 268 3.35 14.32 15.16
CA HIS A 268 3.84 12.99 14.86
C HIS A 268 4.51 12.97 13.49
N GLU A 269 5.70 12.42 13.44
CA GLU A 269 6.46 12.22 12.22
C GLU A 269 6.34 10.75 11.77
N GLU A 270 5.81 10.54 10.58
CA GLU A 270 5.72 9.20 10.01
C GLU A 270 7.12 8.66 9.70
N PRO A 271 7.43 7.41 10.05
CA PRO A 271 8.72 6.80 9.76
C PRO A 271 9.12 6.84 8.28
N ASP A 272 10.43 6.83 8.04
CA ASP A 272 11.01 6.72 6.69
C ASP A 272 10.44 5.53 5.92
N ILE A 273 10.47 5.61 4.57
CA ILE A 273 9.97 4.57 3.68
C ILE A 273 10.60 3.22 3.96
N SER A 274 11.86 3.18 4.41
CA SER A 274 12.54 1.94 4.76
C SER A 274 11.85 1.21 5.90
N ILE A 275 11.45 1.95 6.94
CA ILE A 275 10.71 1.40 8.09
C ILE A 275 9.30 0.98 7.67
N LYS A 276 8.65 1.77 6.80
CA LYS A 276 7.32 1.43 6.26
C LYS A 276 7.36 0.11 5.49
N VAL A 277 8.32 -0.06 4.59
CA VAL A 277 8.49 -1.28 3.78
C VAL A 277 8.86 -2.47 4.69
N ILE A 278 9.74 -2.27 5.67
CA ILE A 278 10.07 -3.30 6.66
C ILE A 278 8.81 -3.73 7.42
N ARG A 279 8.02 -2.79 7.93
CA ARG A 279 6.76 -3.05 8.63
C ARG A 279 5.76 -3.85 7.78
N GLU A 280 5.74 -3.62 6.47
CA GLU A 280 4.82 -4.29 5.55
C GLU A 280 5.27 -5.71 5.16
N HIS A 281 6.57 -5.93 5.04
CA HIS A 281 7.12 -7.16 4.46
C HIS A 281 7.83 -8.09 5.45
N LEU A 282 8.36 -7.61 6.59
CA LEU A 282 9.01 -8.47 7.58
C LEU A 282 7.99 -9.20 8.45
N ASN A 283 8.05 -10.55 8.46
CA ASN A 283 7.39 -11.39 9.46
C ASN A 283 8.30 -11.50 10.68
N SER A 284 7.77 -11.22 11.86
CA SER A 284 8.41 -11.55 13.15
C SER A 284 8.23 -13.04 13.45
#